data_92c486cfbffbf522374c531c636089ad
#
_entry.id   92c486cfbffbf522374c531c636089ad
#
_cell.length_a   1.000
_cell.length_b   1.000
_cell.length_c   1.000
_cell.angle_alpha   90.00
_cell.angle_beta   90.00
_cell.angle_gamma   90.00
#
_symmetry.space_group_name_H-M   'P 1'
#
loop_
_entity.id
_entity.type
_entity.pdbx_description
1 polymer ?
#
loop_
_entity_poly.entity_id
_entity_poly.type
_entity_poly.pdbx_seq_one_letter_code
_entity_poly.pdbx_strand_id
1 'polypeptide(L)'
;MTKIFIGTPCYGGMITADYFKSCMQLVALAAAKKIELQFGTIGNESLITRVRNTLVQLFMDGNYSHLLFIDADLAFNPEAVIRMLEYDKDVVTGIYPRKTIDWTKVKKILNEKPDISEDELLAASLQYNLNVKNPNKIQLEKGFIEVMDGPTGFMLIKKDVF
;
A
#
# COMPACT_ATOMS: atom_id res chain seq x y z
N MET A 1 -0.09 -21.20 10.06
CA MET A 1 0.20 -21.06 8.62
C MET A 1 -0.32 -19.70 8.18
N THR A 2 0.50 -18.89 7.53
CA THR A 2 0.12 -17.54 7.11
C THR A 2 -0.80 -17.61 5.90
N LYS A 3 -1.99 -17.03 6.03
CA LYS A 3 -2.99 -16.97 4.97
C LYS A 3 -3.51 -15.55 4.82
N ILE A 4 -3.26 -14.94 3.67
CA ILE A 4 -3.56 -13.53 3.41
C ILE A 4 -4.78 -13.44 2.49
N PHE A 5 -5.77 -12.67 2.89
CA PHE A 5 -6.85 -12.21 2.02
C PHE A 5 -6.46 -10.86 1.41
N ILE A 6 -6.32 -10.81 0.09
CA ILE A 6 -6.01 -9.58 -0.65
C ILE A 6 -7.33 -8.96 -1.09
N GLY A 7 -7.67 -7.83 -0.49
CA GLY A 7 -8.90 -7.09 -0.77
C GLY A 7 -8.65 -5.92 -1.72
N THR A 8 -9.22 -5.97 -2.94
CA THR A 8 -9.01 -4.95 -3.97
C THR A 8 -10.32 -4.30 -4.39
N PRO A 9 -10.54 -3.03 -4.04
CA PRO A 9 -11.62 -2.24 -4.62
C PRO A 9 -11.36 -1.99 -6.11
N CYS A 10 -12.30 -2.38 -6.99
CA CYS A 10 -12.16 -2.28 -8.44
C CYS A 10 -13.28 -1.40 -9.02
N TYR A 11 -13.13 -0.06 -8.98
CA TYR A 11 -14.09 0.83 -9.62
C TYR A 11 -14.19 0.54 -11.13
N GLY A 12 -15.41 0.38 -11.63
CA GLY A 12 -15.66 0.00 -13.03
C GLY A 12 -15.21 -1.43 -13.39
N GLY A 13 -14.88 -2.29 -12.43
CA GLY A 13 -14.43 -3.66 -12.67
C GLY A 13 -13.04 -3.78 -13.31
N MET A 14 -12.24 -2.73 -13.27
CA MET A 14 -10.93 -2.67 -13.94
C MET A 14 -9.77 -2.71 -12.95
N ILE A 15 -8.65 -3.30 -13.40
CA ILE A 15 -7.35 -3.26 -12.75
C ILE A 15 -6.30 -2.77 -13.74
N THR A 16 -5.21 -2.16 -13.27
CA THR A 16 -4.11 -1.79 -14.15
C THR A 16 -3.21 -2.99 -14.47
N ALA A 17 -2.52 -2.93 -15.62
CA ALA A 17 -1.56 -3.95 -16.01
C ALA A 17 -0.42 -4.10 -14.99
N ASP A 18 0.00 -2.99 -14.37
CA ASP A 18 1.10 -3.00 -13.39
C ASP A 18 0.66 -3.59 -12.04
N TYR A 19 -0.59 -3.34 -11.61
CA TYR A 19 -1.21 -4.06 -10.48
C TYR A 19 -1.22 -5.58 -10.76
N PHE A 20 -1.71 -5.99 -11.95
CA PHE A 20 -1.77 -7.39 -12.32
C PHE A 20 -0.38 -8.06 -12.30
N LYS A 21 0.64 -7.43 -12.91
CA LYS A 21 2.03 -7.95 -12.88
C LYS A 21 2.54 -8.12 -11.45
N SER A 22 2.34 -7.10 -10.60
CA SER A 22 2.75 -7.14 -9.19
C SER A 22 2.06 -8.30 -8.44
N CYS A 23 0.77 -8.52 -8.68
CA CYS A 23 0.03 -9.65 -8.10
C CYS A 23 0.56 -11.01 -8.58
N MET A 24 0.87 -11.18 -9.87
CA MET A 24 1.43 -12.43 -10.39
C MET A 24 2.81 -12.72 -9.77
N GLN A 25 3.66 -11.72 -9.64
CA GLN A 25 4.94 -11.85 -8.94
C GLN A 25 4.76 -12.19 -7.45
N LEU A 26 3.77 -11.58 -6.79
CA LEU A 26 3.45 -11.90 -5.39
C LEU A 26 2.98 -13.35 -5.24
N VAL A 27 2.15 -13.86 -6.16
CA VAL A 27 1.71 -15.27 -6.15
C VAL A 27 2.90 -16.23 -6.22
N ALA A 28 3.85 -15.97 -7.15
CA ALA A 28 5.05 -16.79 -7.28
C ALA A 28 5.92 -16.75 -6.02
N LEU A 29 6.12 -15.57 -5.45
CA LEU A 29 6.91 -15.37 -4.23
C LEU A 29 6.25 -16.03 -3.01
N ALA A 30 4.95 -15.86 -2.84
CA ALA A 30 4.17 -16.43 -1.74
C ALA A 30 4.19 -17.96 -1.77
N ALA A 31 4.08 -18.55 -2.98
CA ALA A 31 4.19 -20.00 -3.16
C ALA A 31 5.56 -20.53 -2.68
N ALA A 32 6.65 -19.84 -3.05
CA ALA A 32 8.01 -20.18 -2.60
C ALA A 32 8.17 -20.09 -1.07
N LYS A 33 7.47 -19.14 -0.44
CA LYS A 33 7.49 -18.92 1.02
C LYS A 33 6.41 -19.68 1.79
N LYS A 34 5.62 -20.53 1.14
CA LYS A 34 4.51 -21.31 1.73
C LYS A 34 3.45 -20.41 2.40
N ILE A 35 3.16 -19.26 1.79
CA ILE A 35 2.11 -18.34 2.19
C ILE A 35 0.90 -18.57 1.27
N GLU A 36 -0.27 -18.79 1.85
CA GLU A 36 -1.51 -18.90 1.08
C GLU A 36 -2.07 -17.50 0.77
N LEU A 37 -2.49 -17.30 -0.48
CA LEU A 37 -3.14 -16.07 -0.92
C LEU A 37 -4.56 -16.37 -1.41
N GLN A 38 -5.49 -15.50 -1.02
CA GLN A 38 -6.84 -15.45 -1.58
C GLN A 38 -7.13 -14.04 -2.04
N PHE A 39 -7.60 -13.88 -3.27
CA PHE A 39 -7.98 -12.58 -3.83
C PHE A 39 -9.49 -12.37 -3.74
N GLY A 40 -9.89 -11.20 -3.23
CA GLY A 40 -11.25 -10.69 -3.23
C GLY A 40 -11.31 -9.35 -3.94
N THR A 41 -12.14 -9.25 -4.97
CA THR A 41 -12.35 -8.01 -5.71
C THR A 41 -13.82 -7.64 -5.69
N ILE A 42 -14.12 -6.35 -5.52
CA ILE A 42 -15.50 -5.83 -5.61
C ILE A 42 -15.48 -4.69 -6.63
N GLY A 43 -16.26 -4.89 -7.69
CA GLY A 43 -16.45 -3.91 -8.76
C GLY A 43 -17.78 -3.17 -8.67
N ASN A 44 -17.94 -2.14 -9.52
CA ASN A 44 -19.21 -1.43 -9.76
C ASN A 44 -19.86 -0.77 -8.53
N GLU A 45 -19.09 -0.49 -7.48
CA GLU A 45 -19.54 0.28 -6.32
C GLU A 45 -18.78 1.60 -6.25
N SER A 46 -19.50 2.72 -6.22
CA SER A 46 -18.91 4.06 -6.19
C SER A 46 -18.43 4.49 -4.80
N LEU A 47 -18.97 3.89 -3.74
CA LEU A 47 -18.64 4.23 -2.37
C LEU A 47 -17.53 3.35 -1.83
N ILE A 48 -16.29 3.84 -1.89
CA ILE A 48 -15.09 3.11 -1.48
C ILE A 48 -15.15 2.54 -0.06
N THR A 49 -15.77 3.27 0.87
CA THR A 49 -15.93 2.80 2.25
C THR A 49 -16.81 1.57 2.34
N ARG A 50 -17.88 1.50 1.55
CA ARG A 50 -18.76 0.32 1.48
C ARG A 50 -18.03 -0.87 0.91
N VAL A 51 -17.26 -0.68 -0.18
CA VAL A 51 -16.42 -1.74 -0.76
C VAL A 51 -15.47 -2.32 0.27
N ARG A 52 -14.73 -1.47 0.96
CA ARG A 52 -13.77 -1.93 1.98
C ARG A 52 -14.45 -2.66 3.13
N ASN A 53 -15.59 -2.17 3.61
CA ASN A 53 -16.36 -2.87 4.64
C ASN A 53 -16.83 -4.25 4.19
N THR A 54 -17.28 -4.39 2.94
CA THR A 54 -17.66 -5.70 2.37
C THR A 54 -16.46 -6.64 2.25
N LEU A 55 -15.29 -6.12 1.84
CA LEU A 55 -14.04 -6.91 1.80
C LEU A 55 -13.61 -7.35 3.21
N VAL A 56 -13.76 -6.49 4.23
CA VAL A 56 -13.54 -6.87 5.63
C VAL A 56 -14.50 -7.98 6.05
N GLN A 57 -15.78 -7.89 5.70
CA GLN A 57 -16.76 -8.94 6.02
C GLN A 57 -16.33 -10.29 5.41
N LEU A 58 -15.98 -10.31 4.11
CA LEU A 58 -15.50 -11.53 3.44
C LEU A 58 -14.22 -12.09 4.09
N PHE A 59 -13.33 -11.21 4.50
CA PHE A 59 -12.13 -11.59 5.24
C PHE A 59 -12.48 -12.22 6.61
N MET A 60 -13.40 -11.61 7.36
CA MET A 60 -13.79 -12.09 8.69
C MET A 60 -14.52 -13.43 8.63
N ASP A 61 -15.35 -13.66 7.60
CA ASP A 61 -16.06 -14.92 7.37
C ASP A 61 -15.12 -16.07 6.97
N GLY A 62 -13.92 -15.76 6.49
CA GLY A 62 -12.92 -16.74 6.09
C GLY A 62 -11.89 -17.08 7.17
N ASN A 63 -11.12 -18.15 6.90
CA ASN A 63 -10.01 -18.56 7.77
C ASN A 63 -8.69 -17.95 7.28
N TYR A 64 -8.53 -16.63 7.48
CA TYR A 64 -7.33 -15.86 7.12
C TYR A 64 -6.65 -15.31 8.37
N SER A 65 -5.33 -15.09 8.29
CA SER A 65 -4.55 -14.47 9.36
C SER A 65 -4.37 -12.96 9.16
N HIS A 66 -4.36 -12.51 7.90
CA HIS A 66 -4.13 -11.11 7.54
C HIS A 66 -5.04 -10.67 6.40
N LEU A 67 -5.49 -9.42 6.48
CA LEU A 67 -6.09 -8.68 5.38
C LEU A 67 -5.03 -7.76 4.76
N LEU A 68 -4.85 -7.83 3.44
CA LEU A 68 -4.01 -6.91 2.70
C LEU A 68 -4.88 -6.13 1.71
N PHE A 69 -5.11 -4.85 1.98
CA PHE A 69 -5.70 -3.97 0.99
C PHE A 69 -4.67 -3.58 -0.06
N ILE A 70 -5.03 -3.68 -1.34
CA ILE A 70 -4.26 -3.15 -2.46
C ILE A 70 -5.22 -2.45 -3.42
N ASP A 71 -4.98 -1.17 -3.71
CA ASP A 71 -5.78 -0.44 -4.70
C ASP A 71 -5.49 -0.99 -6.11
N ALA A 72 -6.53 -1.07 -6.95
CA ALA A 72 -6.53 -1.72 -8.27
C ALA A 72 -5.57 -1.10 -9.31
N ASP A 73 -5.02 0.07 -9.00
CA ASP A 73 -4.12 0.84 -9.86
C ASP A 73 -2.72 1.04 -9.27
N LEU A 74 -2.39 0.31 -8.21
CA LEU A 74 -1.11 0.39 -7.53
C LEU A 74 -0.13 -0.67 -8.05
N ALA A 75 1.00 -0.23 -8.59
CA ALA A 75 2.18 -1.08 -8.79
C ALA A 75 2.94 -1.23 -7.48
N PHE A 76 3.35 -2.43 -7.11
CA PHE A 76 4.08 -2.67 -5.87
C PHE A 76 5.16 -3.74 -6.04
N ASN A 77 6.20 -3.66 -5.21
CA ASN A 77 7.21 -4.71 -5.12
C ASN A 77 6.66 -5.83 -4.19
N PRO A 78 6.57 -7.09 -4.64
CA PRO A 78 6.11 -8.22 -3.83
C PRO A 78 6.88 -8.44 -2.54
N GLU A 79 8.18 -8.17 -2.54
CA GLU A 79 9.03 -8.24 -1.34
C GLU A 79 8.57 -7.27 -0.23
N ALA A 80 7.88 -6.18 -0.59
CA ALA A 80 7.32 -5.27 0.40
C ALA A 80 6.27 -5.98 1.27
N VAL A 81 5.43 -6.85 0.69
CA VAL A 81 4.43 -7.63 1.44
C VAL A 81 5.11 -8.58 2.43
N ILE A 82 6.20 -9.23 1.99
CA ILE A 82 6.97 -10.13 2.86
C ILE A 82 7.59 -9.35 4.03
N ARG A 83 8.20 -8.19 3.75
CA ARG A 83 8.76 -7.32 4.79
C ARG A 83 7.71 -6.84 5.78
N MET A 84 6.49 -6.50 5.31
CA MET A 84 5.38 -6.12 6.19
C MET A 84 4.97 -7.26 7.11
N LEU A 85 4.91 -8.50 6.61
CA LEU A 85 4.64 -9.70 7.42
C LEU A 85 5.76 -9.94 8.46
N GLU A 86 7.02 -9.86 8.04
CA GLU A 86 8.19 -10.08 8.92
C GLU A 86 8.34 -8.99 9.99
N TYR A 87 7.83 -7.79 9.73
CA TYR A 87 7.81 -6.72 10.73
C TYR A 87 6.82 -6.99 11.86
N ASP A 88 5.82 -7.82 11.62
CA ASP A 88 4.89 -8.41 12.60
C ASP A 88 4.16 -7.40 13.50
N LYS A 89 3.78 -6.23 12.97
CA LYS A 89 2.93 -5.26 13.67
C LYS A 89 1.46 -5.49 13.29
N ASP A 90 0.57 -4.99 14.13
CA ASP A 90 -0.89 -5.16 13.98
C ASP A 90 -1.41 -4.52 12.68
N VAL A 91 -0.90 -3.33 12.36
CA VAL A 91 -1.19 -2.60 11.11
C VAL A 91 0.10 -2.08 10.51
N VAL A 92 0.36 -2.40 9.25
CA VAL A 92 1.49 -1.88 8.48
C VAL A 92 1.00 -1.34 7.15
N THR A 93 1.43 -0.14 6.78
CA THR A 93 1.07 0.46 5.50
C THR A 93 2.31 0.75 4.65
N GLY A 94 2.20 0.52 3.36
CA GLY A 94 3.22 0.93 2.39
C GLY A 94 2.96 2.34 1.92
N ILE A 95 4.03 3.14 1.84
CA ILE A 95 3.96 4.52 1.38
C ILE A 95 4.01 4.55 -0.15
N TYR A 96 3.10 5.30 -0.75
CA TYR A 96 3.12 5.59 -2.18
C TYR A 96 2.74 7.06 -2.44
N PRO A 97 3.23 7.67 -3.53
CA PRO A 97 2.96 9.07 -3.80
C PRO A 97 1.50 9.31 -4.22
N ARG A 98 1.00 10.50 -3.95
CA ARG A 98 -0.25 11.00 -4.55
C ARG A 98 -0.07 11.15 -6.06
N LYS A 99 -1.14 11.01 -6.82
CA LYS A 99 -1.17 11.24 -8.29
C LYS A 99 -1.20 12.73 -8.65
N THR A 100 -0.55 13.58 -7.84
CA THR A 100 -0.52 15.03 -8.03
C THR A 100 0.91 15.54 -7.89
N ILE A 101 1.28 16.50 -8.72
CA ILE A 101 2.55 17.21 -8.65
C ILE A 101 2.30 18.57 -7.99
N ASP A 102 3.10 18.89 -6.98
CA ASP A 102 3.11 20.22 -6.38
C ASP A 102 4.00 21.18 -7.20
N TRP A 103 3.39 21.86 -8.16
CA TRP A 103 4.10 22.80 -9.03
C TRP A 103 4.72 23.97 -8.28
N THR A 104 4.16 24.38 -7.14
CA THR A 104 4.75 25.45 -6.30
C THR A 104 6.06 24.97 -5.70
N LYS A 105 6.07 23.74 -5.20
CA LYS A 105 7.27 23.09 -4.67
C LYS A 105 8.32 22.89 -5.77
N VAL A 106 7.93 22.45 -6.96
CA VAL A 106 8.81 22.30 -8.13
C VAL A 106 9.50 23.61 -8.47
N LYS A 107 8.74 24.72 -8.58
CA LYS A 107 9.30 26.05 -8.86
C LYS A 107 10.31 26.49 -7.79
N LYS A 108 9.99 26.25 -6.52
CA LYS A 108 10.90 26.58 -5.40
C LYS A 108 12.21 25.81 -5.51
N ILE A 109 12.14 24.51 -5.76
CA ILE A 109 13.32 23.62 -5.88
C ILE A 109 14.21 24.07 -7.05
N LEU A 110 13.63 24.35 -8.22
CA LEU A 110 14.39 24.82 -9.39
C LEU A 110 15.06 26.16 -9.15
N ASN A 111 14.45 27.07 -8.39
CA ASN A 111 15.08 28.33 -8.03
C ASN A 111 16.25 28.16 -7.04
N GLU A 112 16.15 27.18 -6.11
CA GLU A 112 17.21 26.90 -5.13
C GLU A 112 18.34 26.04 -5.70
N LYS A 113 18.02 25.16 -6.66
CA LYS A 113 18.95 24.20 -7.29
C LYS A 113 18.65 24.10 -8.80
N PRO A 114 19.16 25.05 -9.62
CA PRO A 114 18.89 25.05 -11.06
C PRO A 114 19.39 23.81 -11.81
N ASP A 115 20.48 23.20 -11.32
CA ASP A 115 21.16 22.04 -11.93
C ASP A 115 20.69 20.68 -11.35
N ILE A 116 19.55 20.66 -10.65
CA ILE A 116 18.99 19.40 -10.11
C ILE A 116 18.64 18.42 -11.24
N SER A 117 18.96 17.13 -11.07
CA SER A 117 18.59 16.12 -12.05
C SER A 117 17.09 15.89 -12.11
N GLU A 118 16.59 15.39 -13.26
CA GLU A 118 15.15 15.12 -13.46
C GLU A 118 14.61 14.13 -12.40
N ASP A 119 15.38 13.08 -12.08
CA ASP A 119 14.98 12.06 -11.10
C ASP A 119 14.88 12.64 -9.68
N GLU A 120 15.85 13.48 -9.28
CA GLU A 120 15.82 14.16 -7.98
C GLU A 120 14.68 15.17 -7.90
N LEU A 121 14.43 15.91 -8.97
CA LEU A 121 13.31 16.85 -9.05
C LEU A 121 11.98 16.14 -8.95
N LEU A 122 11.80 15.03 -9.68
CA LEU A 122 10.61 14.20 -9.61
C LEU A 122 10.40 13.68 -8.19
N ALA A 123 11.42 13.06 -7.59
CA ALA A 123 11.34 12.53 -6.22
C ALA A 123 10.98 13.63 -5.20
N ALA A 124 11.57 14.82 -5.33
CA ALA A 124 11.30 15.94 -4.46
C ALA A 124 9.92 16.58 -4.66
N SER A 125 9.32 16.45 -5.85
CA SER A 125 7.99 16.98 -6.17
C SER A 125 6.83 16.12 -5.66
N LEU A 126 7.10 14.87 -5.31
CA LEU A 126 6.08 13.94 -4.85
C LEU A 126 5.52 14.33 -3.48
N GLN A 127 4.24 14.07 -3.30
CA GLN A 127 3.54 14.20 -2.02
C GLN A 127 3.06 12.84 -1.56
N TYR A 128 3.15 12.59 -0.25
CA TYR A 128 2.75 11.33 0.36
C TYR A 128 1.61 11.53 1.37
N ASN A 129 0.70 10.56 1.45
CA ASN A 129 -0.39 10.54 2.42
C ASN A 129 0.07 9.85 3.70
N LEU A 130 0.83 10.55 4.53
CA LEU A 130 1.20 10.03 5.84
C LEU A 130 1.37 11.18 6.84
N ASN A 131 1.01 10.92 8.10
CA ASN A 131 1.27 11.83 9.20
C ASN A 131 2.17 11.13 10.23
N VAL A 132 3.41 11.61 10.34
CA VAL A 132 4.35 11.10 11.34
C VAL A 132 3.98 11.61 12.73
N LYS A 133 4.10 10.75 13.73
CA LYS A 133 3.78 11.07 15.11
C LYS A 133 4.61 12.24 15.67
N ASN A 134 5.88 12.29 15.32
CA ASN A 134 6.79 13.38 15.68
C ASN A 134 7.76 13.68 14.51
N PRO A 135 7.51 14.74 13.73
CA PRO A 135 8.36 15.09 12.59
C PRO A 135 9.83 15.38 12.95
N ASN A 136 10.07 15.81 14.21
CA ASN A 136 11.42 16.13 14.68
C ASN A 136 12.18 14.92 15.25
N LYS A 137 11.51 13.77 15.39
CA LYS A 137 12.09 12.55 15.95
C LYS A 137 11.63 11.33 15.17
N ILE A 138 12.02 11.25 13.89
CA ILE A 138 11.76 10.09 13.05
C ILE A 138 12.78 9.01 13.41
N GLN A 139 12.30 7.88 13.92
CA GLN A 139 13.11 6.69 14.17
C GLN A 139 12.77 5.63 13.12
N LEU A 140 13.81 5.18 12.41
CA LEU A 140 13.70 4.12 11.43
C LEU A 140 14.02 2.77 12.11
N GLU A 141 13.04 1.86 12.14
CA GLU A 141 13.23 0.50 12.64
C GLU A 141 13.03 -0.49 11.50
N LYS A 142 14.08 -1.20 11.09
CA LYS A 142 14.07 -2.17 9.96
C LYS A 142 13.47 -1.60 8.66
N GLY A 143 13.59 -0.29 8.44
CA GLY A 143 13.04 0.41 7.29
C GLY A 143 11.58 0.84 7.42
N PHE A 144 11.00 0.78 8.63
CA PHE A 144 9.67 1.27 8.96
C PHE A 144 9.74 2.45 9.93
N ILE A 145 8.73 3.30 9.88
CA ILE A 145 8.54 4.43 10.82
C ILE A 145 7.16 4.32 11.47
N GLU A 146 7.05 4.78 12.72
CA GLU A 146 5.76 4.91 13.37
C GLU A 146 5.01 6.15 12.84
N VAL A 147 3.76 5.95 12.44
CA VAL A 147 2.89 7.02 11.91
C VAL A 147 1.59 7.08 12.70
N MET A 148 0.93 8.25 12.68
CA MET A 148 -0.41 8.40 13.25
C MET A 148 -1.47 7.88 12.29
N ASP A 149 -1.29 8.12 11.00
CA ASP A 149 -2.12 7.58 9.93
C ASP A 149 -1.28 7.38 8.66
N GLY A 150 -1.75 6.49 7.78
CA GLY A 150 -1.12 6.17 6.52
C GLY A 150 -2.13 5.72 5.47
N PRO A 151 -1.70 5.58 4.21
CA PRO A 151 -2.59 5.27 3.11
C PRO A 151 -3.15 3.83 3.22
N THR A 152 -4.43 3.69 2.93
CA THR A 152 -5.14 2.39 2.97
C THR A 152 -5.01 1.58 1.69
N GLY A 153 -4.50 2.16 0.60
CA GLY A 153 -4.38 1.50 -0.70
C GLY A 153 -3.23 0.48 -0.79
N PHE A 154 -2.40 0.36 0.25
CA PHE A 154 -1.43 -0.73 0.44
C PHE A 154 -1.22 -0.95 1.94
N MET A 155 -2.14 -1.69 2.58
CA MET A 155 -2.19 -1.82 4.04
C MET A 155 -2.43 -3.28 4.45
N LEU A 156 -1.52 -3.81 5.27
CA LEU A 156 -1.61 -5.12 5.89
C LEU A 156 -2.13 -5.00 7.32
N ILE A 157 -3.15 -5.79 7.67
CA ILE A 157 -3.82 -5.75 8.98
C ILE A 157 -3.94 -7.19 9.50
N LYS A 158 -3.51 -7.44 10.73
CA LYS A 158 -3.75 -8.73 11.40
C LYS A 158 -5.23 -8.93 11.72
N LYS A 159 -5.69 -10.19 11.74
CA LYS A 159 -7.08 -10.52 12.03
C LYS A 159 -7.52 -10.05 13.41
N ASP A 160 -6.62 -10.10 14.38
CA ASP A 160 -6.92 -9.76 15.79
C ASP A 160 -7.19 -8.25 16.02
N VAL A 161 -7.01 -7.42 14.97
CA VAL A 161 -7.33 -5.98 15.02
C VAL A 161 -8.83 -5.72 14.86
N PHE A 162 -9.56 -6.65 14.23
CA PHE A 162 -11.00 -6.55 13.97
C PHE A 162 -11.82 -7.22 15.07
#